data_ae0840e96e7fe2d465b17840d803e619
#
_entry.id   ae0840e96e7fe2d465b17840d803e619
#
_cell.length_a   1.000
_cell.length_b   1.000
_cell.length_c   1.000
_cell.angle_alpha   90.00
_cell.angle_beta   90.00
_cell.angle_gamma   90.00
#
_symmetry.space_group_name_H-M   'P 1'
#
loop_
_entity.id
_entity.type
_entity.pdbx_description
1 polymer ?
#
loop_
_entity_poly.entity_id
_entity_poly.type
_entity_poly.pdbx_seq_one_letter_code
_entity_poly.pdbx_strand_id
1 'polypeptide(L)'
;MKNILKKIGICLLTILLLLVAFITYHMQSHPVVTIEEVISANEAAQIQMVTKKVESVVEVLKTSYAARFAHAKAHACVKAYLDVNQDIDPQLRYGVFEKPGAHYQSWIRFSNSSSNMANADDRAKDARGMAIKLLNVGENLNSGTTQEFIAHNAPAFFVASVDDFNQFLASKGDLKYFAQGYNPFKWRLRELWQLVTAFAPPPKSPLWTQYFSNTAYKLGPHNIKFMMQSCESPKNIVAAKTDDPDFLKNTLIEELAASEACMQLLVQKQDANKKMPIEDVTILWKESDSPFLPVAKITILKQQFDSPEQQQFCENLSFSPWNALKAHRPIGALNRARKWAYEASANYRHRLNKTQVPQSLDW
;
A
#
# COMPACT_ATOMS: atom_id res chain seq x y z
N MET A 1 25.95 50.83 -4.53
CA MET A 1 25.58 49.53 -5.18
C MET A 1 26.06 48.29 -4.41
N LYS A 2 27.35 48.13 -4.14
CA LYS A 2 27.88 46.91 -3.40
C LYS A 2 27.21 46.66 -2.05
N ASN A 3 26.96 47.68 -1.21
CA ASN A 3 26.32 47.51 0.11
C ASN A 3 24.83 47.13 0.02
N ILE A 4 24.12 47.57 -1.02
CA ILE A 4 22.72 47.17 -1.24
C ILE A 4 22.65 45.71 -1.68
N LEU A 5 23.51 45.28 -2.60
CA LEU A 5 23.61 43.90 -3.05
C LEU A 5 23.97 42.95 -1.88
N LYS A 6 24.88 43.36 -0.99
CA LYS A 6 25.23 42.59 0.22
C LYS A 6 24.04 42.48 1.17
N LYS A 7 23.26 43.55 1.40
CA LYS A 7 22.05 43.51 2.24
C LYS A 7 20.96 42.60 1.63
N ILE A 8 20.75 42.70 0.30
CA ILE A 8 19.82 41.79 -0.40
C ILE A 8 20.27 40.34 -0.27
N GLY A 9 21.55 40.03 -0.46
CA GLY A 9 22.10 38.71 -0.29
C GLY A 9 21.89 38.13 1.13
N ILE A 10 22.14 38.95 2.16
CA ILE A 10 21.89 38.57 3.56
C ILE A 10 20.40 38.32 3.79
N CYS A 11 19.51 39.16 3.29
CA CYS A 11 18.08 39.01 3.44
C CYS A 11 17.58 37.69 2.77
N LEU A 12 18.03 37.42 1.55
CA LEU A 12 17.69 36.17 0.84
C LEU A 12 18.21 34.91 1.57
N LEU A 13 19.42 34.96 2.10
CA LEU A 13 20.00 33.87 2.87
C LEU A 13 19.18 33.63 4.16
N THR A 14 18.79 34.69 4.86
CA THR A 14 17.95 34.60 6.06
C THR A 14 16.60 33.98 5.76
N ILE A 15 15.95 34.43 4.67
CA ILE A 15 14.66 33.86 4.23
C ILE A 15 14.81 32.36 3.89
N LEU A 16 15.89 31.98 3.19
CA LEU A 16 16.17 30.60 2.85
C LEU A 16 16.36 29.74 4.11
N LEU A 17 17.14 30.23 5.10
CA LEU A 17 17.36 29.53 6.37
C LEU A 17 16.06 29.36 7.16
N LEU A 18 15.21 30.39 7.20
CA LEU A 18 13.89 30.32 7.85
C LEU A 18 12.98 29.29 7.14
N LEU A 19 12.99 29.27 5.80
CA LEU A 19 12.23 28.30 5.02
C LEU A 19 12.71 26.87 5.27
N VAL A 20 14.04 26.64 5.29
CA VAL A 20 14.62 25.35 5.60
C VAL A 20 14.24 24.92 7.02
N ALA A 21 14.34 25.81 8.01
CA ALA A 21 13.93 25.52 9.38
C ALA A 21 12.43 25.17 9.49
N PHE A 22 11.58 25.90 8.78
CA PHE A 22 10.15 25.67 8.70
C PHE A 22 9.82 24.31 8.09
N ILE A 23 10.42 23.95 6.95
CA ILE A 23 10.25 22.64 6.30
C ILE A 23 10.75 21.53 7.25
N THR A 24 11.94 21.71 7.85
CA THR A 24 12.51 20.75 8.79
C THR A 24 11.59 20.53 9.99
N TYR A 25 11.02 21.60 10.54
CA TYR A 25 10.01 21.50 11.60
C TYR A 25 8.86 20.61 11.20
N HIS A 26 8.21 20.84 10.05
CA HIS A 26 7.08 20.05 9.58
C HIS A 26 7.44 18.61 9.24
N MET A 27 8.65 18.35 8.77
CA MET A 27 9.09 16.98 8.47
C MET A 27 9.49 16.17 9.71
N GLN A 28 9.86 16.85 10.80
CA GLN A 28 10.37 16.22 12.02
C GLN A 28 9.45 16.33 13.23
N SER A 29 8.60 17.37 13.31
CA SER A 29 7.71 17.58 14.45
C SER A 29 6.55 16.57 14.43
N HIS A 30 6.52 15.73 15.45
CA HIS A 30 5.45 14.74 15.60
C HIS A 30 5.08 14.57 17.05
N PRO A 31 3.81 14.22 17.34
CA PRO A 31 3.42 13.73 18.63
C PRO A 31 4.27 12.49 19.00
N VAL A 32 4.26 12.12 20.25
CA VAL A 32 5.04 11.03 20.82
C VAL A 32 5.06 9.82 19.92
N VAL A 33 6.26 9.47 19.42
CA VAL A 33 6.46 8.29 18.58
C VAL A 33 6.46 7.08 19.49
N THR A 34 5.35 6.35 19.56
CA THR A 34 5.30 5.07 20.23
C THR A 34 5.82 3.98 19.28
N ILE A 35 6.83 3.24 19.74
CA ILE A 35 7.36 2.06 19.03
C ILE A 35 6.47 0.83 19.25
N GLU A 36 5.55 0.89 20.19
CA GLU A 36 4.61 -0.16 20.56
C GLU A 36 3.23 0.09 19.93
N GLU A 37 2.43 -0.98 19.84
CA GLU A 37 1.05 -0.91 19.43
C GLU A 37 0.20 -0.30 20.55
N VAL A 38 -0.51 0.79 20.26
CA VAL A 38 -1.36 1.51 21.23
C VAL A 38 -2.79 1.59 20.70
N ILE A 39 -3.75 1.20 21.54
CA ILE A 39 -5.17 1.30 21.21
C ILE A 39 -5.72 2.55 21.90
N SER A 40 -6.18 3.53 21.13
CA SER A 40 -6.78 4.76 21.68
C SER A 40 -8.21 4.53 22.16
N ALA A 41 -8.63 5.28 23.19
CA ALA A 41 -9.96 5.11 23.78
C ALA A 41 -11.13 5.34 22.80
N ASN A 42 -10.93 6.17 21.77
CA ASN A 42 -11.95 6.49 20.77
C ASN A 42 -11.78 5.73 19.45
N GLU A 43 -10.82 4.81 19.35
CA GLU A 43 -10.47 4.11 18.10
C GLU A 43 -11.66 3.34 17.51
N ALA A 44 -12.45 2.67 18.34
CA ALA A 44 -13.62 1.92 17.89
C ALA A 44 -14.64 2.81 17.17
N ALA A 45 -14.90 4.01 17.71
CA ALA A 45 -15.80 4.98 17.09
C ALA A 45 -15.24 5.51 15.77
N GLN A 46 -13.94 5.78 15.71
CA GLN A 46 -13.27 6.24 14.50
C GLN A 46 -13.27 5.17 13.39
N ILE A 47 -13.05 3.90 13.74
CA ILE A 47 -13.16 2.77 12.82
C ILE A 47 -14.59 2.66 12.27
N GLN A 48 -15.61 2.80 13.11
CA GLN A 48 -17.00 2.76 12.66
C GLN A 48 -17.31 3.89 11.67
N MET A 49 -16.76 5.09 11.86
CA MET A 49 -16.91 6.21 10.93
C MET A 49 -16.30 5.90 9.57
N VAL A 50 -15.05 5.36 9.52
CA VAL A 50 -14.40 4.92 8.28
C VAL A 50 -15.26 3.87 7.57
N THR A 51 -15.74 2.86 8.29
CA THR A 51 -16.53 1.76 7.74
C THR A 51 -17.79 2.26 7.04
N LYS A 52 -18.58 3.12 7.73
CA LYS A 52 -19.77 3.76 7.14
C LYS A 52 -19.43 4.61 5.92
N LYS A 53 -18.29 5.31 5.95
CA LYS A 53 -17.86 6.14 4.83
C LYS A 53 -17.47 5.29 3.62
N VAL A 54 -16.81 4.15 3.83
CA VAL A 54 -16.48 3.18 2.77
C VAL A 54 -17.75 2.72 2.05
N GLU A 55 -18.77 2.29 2.78
CA GLU A 55 -20.05 1.88 2.20
C GLU A 55 -20.69 3.00 1.38
N SER A 56 -20.74 4.22 1.93
CA SER A 56 -21.35 5.37 1.25
C SER A 56 -20.63 5.74 -0.05
N VAL A 57 -19.31 5.59 -0.12
CA VAL A 57 -18.54 5.89 -1.34
C VAL A 57 -18.76 4.82 -2.40
N VAL A 58 -18.78 3.53 -2.04
CA VAL A 58 -19.09 2.44 -2.96
C VAL A 58 -20.48 2.63 -3.59
N GLU A 59 -21.45 3.07 -2.80
CA GLU A 59 -22.80 3.36 -3.29
C GLU A 59 -22.83 4.54 -4.26
N VAL A 60 -22.22 5.65 -3.89
CA VAL A 60 -22.19 6.89 -4.70
C VAL A 60 -21.47 6.70 -6.03
N LEU A 61 -20.41 5.91 -6.06
CA LEU A 61 -19.64 5.63 -7.29
C LEU A 61 -20.28 4.53 -8.15
N LYS A 62 -21.36 3.90 -7.70
CA LYS A 62 -22.07 2.87 -8.45
C LYS A 62 -22.63 3.46 -9.74
N THR A 63 -22.22 2.87 -10.86
CA THR A 63 -22.81 3.10 -12.19
C THR A 63 -23.69 1.89 -12.55
N SER A 64 -23.26 1.04 -13.49
CA SER A 64 -23.86 -0.27 -13.77
C SER A 64 -23.29 -1.37 -12.85
N TYR A 65 -22.13 -1.12 -12.22
CA TYR A 65 -21.38 -2.07 -11.42
C TYR A 65 -20.71 -1.37 -10.22
N ALA A 66 -20.84 -1.94 -9.02
CA ALA A 66 -20.21 -1.42 -7.81
C ALA A 66 -18.75 -1.88 -7.74
N ALA A 67 -17.80 -0.96 -7.99
CA ALA A 67 -16.38 -1.21 -7.91
C ALA A 67 -15.87 -1.22 -6.44
N ARG A 68 -14.62 -1.56 -6.23
CA ARG A 68 -13.95 -1.45 -4.91
C ARG A 68 -13.89 -0.01 -4.45
N PHE A 69 -13.94 0.20 -3.12
CA PHE A 69 -13.77 1.52 -2.50
C PHE A 69 -12.48 2.23 -2.93
N ALA A 70 -11.39 1.48 -3.04
CA ALA A 70 -10.11 1.91 -3.55
C ALA A 70 -9.49 0.80 -4.39
N HIS A 71 -8.53 1.12 -5.22
CA HIS A 71 -7.91 0.16 -6.14
C HIS A 71 -8.93 -0.50 -7.09
N ALA A 72 -9.87 0.30 -7.61
CA ALA A 72 -10.98 -0.18 -8.41
C ALA A 72 -10.52 -0.80 -9.73
N LYS A 73 -9.68 -0.10 -10.52
CA LYS A 73 -9.15 -0.61 -11.80
C LYS A 73 -8.01 -1.60 -11.55
N ALA A 74 -8.23 -2.87 -11.94
CA ALA A 74 -7.18 -3.88 -12.02
C ALA A 74 -6.41 -3.78 -13.34
N HIS A 75 -5.09 -3.93 -13.30
CA HIS A 75 -4.26 -4.13 -14.49
C HIS A 75 -4.15 -5.62 -14.81
N ALA A 76 -4.03 -6.45 -13.77
CA ALA A 76 -3.91 -7.89 -13.89
C ALA A 76 -4.42 -8.60 -12.64
N CYS A 77 -4.85 -9.86 -12.83
CA CYS A 77 -5.04 -10.84 -11.79
C CYS A 77 -4.39 -12.14 -12.28
N VAL A 78 -3.21 -12.45 -11.76
CA VAL A 78 -2.31 -13.44 -12.34
C VAL A 78 -1.93 -14.52 -11.35
N LYS A 79 -1.64 -15.70 -11.88
CA LYS A 79 -1.15 -16.86 -11.15
C LYS A 79 0.34 -16.72 -10.90
N ALA A 80 0.76 -17.05 -9.68
CA ALA A 80 2.16 -17.00 -9.28
C ALA A 80 2.47 -18.07 -8.24
N TYR A 81 3.75 -18.33 -8.04
CA TYR A 81 4.28 -19.08 -6.89
C TYR A 81 5.05 -18.15 -5.98
N LEU A 82 5.00 -18.43 -4.69
CA LEU A 82 5.92 -17.86 -3.70
C LEU A 82 6.76 -18.98 -3.12
N ASP A 83 8.08 -18.85 -3.29
CA ASP A 83 9.07 -19.79 -2.79
C ASP A 83 9.86 -19.13 -1.67
N VAL A 84 9.82 -19.71 -0.46
CA VAL A 84 10.61 -19.24 0.68
C VAL A 84 12.09 -19.50 0.41
N ASN A 85 12.94 -18.50 0.62
CA ASN A 85 14.36 -18.62 0.38
C ASN A 85 14.99 -19.76 1.21
N GLN A 86 15.86 -20.55 0.60
CA GLN A 86 16.56 -21.65 1.30
C GLN A 86 17.50 -21.12 2.39
N ASP A 87 18.09 -19.95 2.17
CA ASP A 87 19.04 -19.26 3.03
C ASP A 87 18.41 -18.18 3.91
N ILE A 88 17.05 -18.21 4.07
CA ILE A 88 16.34 -17.25 4.93
C ILE A 88 16.92 -17.23 6.35
N ASP A 89 17.16 -16.02 6.88
CA ASP A 89 17.64 -15.81 8.23
C ASP A 89 16.76 -16.59 9.24
N PRO A 90 17.35 -17.45 10.12
CA PRO A 90 16.63 -18.19 11.14
C PRO A 90 15.71 -17.32 12.02
N GLN A 91 16.08 -16.04 12.25
CA GLN A 91 15.27 -15.08 13.01
C GLN A 91 13.99 -14.65 12.30
N LEU A 92 13.86 -14.94 11.00
CA LEU A 92 12.69 -14.58 10.18
C LEU A 92 11.78 -15.78 9.87
N ARG A 93 12.13 -16.99 10.37
CA ARG A 93 11.41 -18.24 10.09
C ARG A 93 10.15 -18.37 10.95
N TYR A 94 9.11 -17.62 10.60
CA TYR A 94 7.80 -17.67 11.25
C TYR A 94 6.68 -17.67 10.22
N GLY A 95 5.57 -18.31 10.55
CA GLY A 95 4.38 -18.35 9.71
C GLY A 95 4.66 -18.99 8.36
N VAL A 96 4.31 -18.30 7.25
CA VAL A 96 4.57 -18.84 5.91
C VAL A 96 6.07 -18.96 5.58
N PHE A 97 6.93 -18.31 6.34
CA PHE A 97 8.40 -18.37 6.18
C PHE A 97 9.07 -19.39 7.11
N GLU A 98 8.31 -20.18 7.87
CA GLU A 98 8.85 -21.10 8.87
C GLU A 98 9.78 -22.15 8.25
N LYS A 99 9.40 -22.69 7.09
CA LYS A 99 10.17 -23.74 6.39
C LYS A 99 10.89 -23.17 5.19
N PRO A 100 12.26 -23.12 5.19
CA PRO A 100 13.04 -22.80 3.98
C PRO A 100 12.61 -23.71 2.82
N GLY A 101 12.46 -23.12 1.63
CA GLY A 101 12.01 -23.83 0.44
C GLY A 101 10.51 -24.17 0.40
N ALA A 102 9.71 -23.68 1.36
CA ALA A 102 8.25 -23.83 1.27
C ALA A 102 7.73 -23.14 -0.01
N HIS A 103 6.78 -23.79 -0.67
CA HIS A 103 6.24 -23.40 -1.97
C HIS A 103 4.73 -23.20 -1.86
N TYR A 104 4.23 -22.02 -2.30
CA TYR A 104 2.82 -21.68 -2.21
C TYR A 104 2.29 -21.20 -3.57
N GLN A 105 1.16 -21.77 -3.99
CA GLN A 105 0.35 -21.17 -5.06
C GLN A 105 -0.21 -19.83 -4.61
N SER A 106 -0.33 -18.89 -5.54
CA SER A 106 -0.85 -17.57 -5.22
C SER A 106 -1.56 -16.90 -6.39
N TRP A 107 -2.47 -15.98 -6.04
CA TRP A 107 -3.02 -14.98 -6.93
C TRP A 107 -2.40 -13.63 -6.63
N ILE A 108 -2.02 -12.89 -7.67
CA ILE A 108 -1.52 -11.52 -7.55
C ILE A 108 -2.44 -10.58 -8.32
N ARG A 109 -2.86 -9.51 -7.67
CA ARG A 109 -3.63 -8.43 -8.28
C ARG A 109 -2.82 -7.15 -8.32
N PHE A 110 -2.61 -6.59 -9.52
CA PHE A 110 -2.07 -5.26 -9.75
C PHE A 110 -3.18 -4.27 -10.04
N SER A 111 -3.06 -3.00 -9.59
CA SER A 111 -4.14 -2.01 -9.74
C SER A 111 -3.64 -0.57 -9.63
N ASN A 112 -4.43 0.37 -10.17
CA ASN A 112 -4.42 1.77 -9.77
C ASN A 112 -5.03 1.93 -8.37
N SER A 113 -4.77 3.05 -7.67
CA SER A 113 -5.35 3.31 -6.33
C SER A 113 -6.71 4.00 -6.38
N SER A 114 -7.02 4.70 -7.47
CA SER A 114 -8.27 5.43 -7.61
C SER A 114 -9.49 4.55 -7.40
N SER A 115 -10.50 5.10 -6.74
CA SER A 115 -11.84 4.51 -6.60
C SER A 115 -12.76 4.80 -7.80
N ASN A 116 -12.43 5.81 -8.61
CA ASN A 116 -13.25 6.25 -9.73
C ASN A 116 -12.87 5.51 -11.02
N MET A 117 -13.65 4.47 -11.36
CA MET A 117 -13.46 3.70 -12.58
C MET A 117 -13.66 4.50 -13.87
N ALA A 118 -14.53 5.52 -13.85
CA ALA A 118 -14.83 6.32 -15.06
C ALA A 118 -13.62 7.16 -15.52
N ASN A 119 -12.70 7.50 -14.59
CA ASN A 119 -11.49 8.28 -14.86
C ASN A 119 -10.20 7.49 -14.58
N ALA A 120 -10.28 6.17 -14.59
CA ALA A 120 -9.16 5.29 -14.27
C ALA A 120 -8.19 5.15 -15.44
N ASP A 121 -7.51 6.23 -15.76
CA ASP A 121 -6.51 6.33 -16.83
C ASP A 121 -5.11 5.98 -16.27
N ASP A 122 -4.43 5.00 -16.86
CA ASP A 122 -3.11 4.56 -16.42
C ASP A 122 -2.03 5.63 -16.62
N ARG A 123 -2.26 6.60 -17.51
CA ARG A 123 -1.36 7.73 -17.78
C ARG A 123 -1.38 8.78 -16.66
N ALA A 124 -2.44 8.78 -15.85
CA ALA A 124 -2.57 9.72 -14.75
C ALA A 124 -1.57 9.42 -13.63
N LYS A 125 -1.14 10.47 -12.92
CA LYS A 125 -0.46 10.31 -11.64
C LYS A 125 -1.41 9.64 -10.66
N ASP A 126 -1.04 8.49 -10.15
CA ASP A 126 -1.81 7.74 -9.18
C ASP A 126 -0.88 6.84 -8.37
N ALA A 127 -1.31 6.39 -7.20
CA ALA A 127 -0.63 5.32 -6.51
C ALA A 127 -0.94 3.98 -7.20
N ARG A 128 -0.04 3.01 -7.07
CA ARG A 128 -0.17 1.67 -7.64
C ARG A 128 -0.20 0.64 -6.53
N GLY A 129 -1.04 -0.36 -6.68
CA GLY A 129 -1.21 -1.42 -5.68
C GLY A 129 -0.82 -2.79 -6.21
N MET A 130 -0.27 -3.60 -5.30
CA MET A 130 -0.05 -5.03 -5.49
C MET A 130 -0.61 -5.77 -4.27
N ALA A 131 -1.41 -6.80 -4.51
CA ALA A 131 -1.91 -7.68 -3.48
C ALA A 131 -1.60 -9.13 -3.85
N ILE A 132 -0.99 -9.87 -2.94
CA ILE A 132 -0.71 -11.31 -3.07
C ILE A 132 -1.62 -12.07 -2.12
N LYS A 133 -2.23 -13.15 -2.60
CA LYS A 133 -3.01 -14.11 -1.83
C LYS A 133 -2.37 -15.48 -1.98
N LEU A 134 -1.65 -15.94 -0.94
CA LEU A 134 -1.13 -17.30 -0.85
C LEU A 134 -2.25 -18.25 -0.46
N LEU A 135 -2.26 -19.43 -1.06
CA LEU A 135 -3.29 -20.45 -0.87
C LEU A 135 -2.79 -21.55 0.06
N ASN A 136 -3.73 -22.18 0.76
CA ASN A 136 -3.49 -23.39 1.56
C ASN A 136 -2.38 -23.25 2.62
N VAL A 137 -2.30 -22.10 3.28
CA VAL A 137 -1.27 -21.81 4.30
C VAL A 137 -1.63 -22.26 5.72
N GLY A 138 -2.81 -22.86 5.91
CA GLY A 138 -3.40 -23.17 7.22
C GLY A 138 -4.37 -22.09 7.69
N GLU A 139 -4.97 -22.31 8.87
CA GLU A 139 -6.00 -21.41 9.40
C GLU A 139 -5.45 -20.01 9.71
N ASN A 140 -6.14 -19.00 9.22
CA ASN A 140 -5.80 -17.60 9.43
C ASN A 140 -6.73 -16.91 10.45
N LEU A 141 -6.47 -15.62 10.75
CA LEU A 141 -7.22 -14.83 11.74
C LEU A 141 -8.69 -14.57 11.37
N ASN A 142 -9.09 -14.87 10.14
CA ASN A 142 -10.47 -14.76 9.63
C ASN A 142 -11.08 -16.12 9.31
N SER A 143 -10.56 -17.20 9.90
CA SER A 143 -11.02 -18.60 9.70
C SER A 143 -10.96 -19.08 8.24
N GLY A 144 -10.10 -18.49 7.43
CA GLY A 144 -9.78 -18.93 6.08
C GLY A 144 -8.43 -19.63 6.03
N THR A 145 -8.00 -20.00 4.81
CA THR A 145 -6.75 -20.74 4.57
C THR A 145 -5.75 -19.97 3.72
N THR A 146 -5.83 -18.64 3.71
CA THR A 146 -4.95 -17.78 2.91
C THR A 146 -4.07 -16.88 3.77
N GLN A 147 -2.89 -16.52 3.24
CA GLN A 147 -2.07 -15.42 3.75
C GLN A 147 -2.00 -14.34 2.69
N GLU A 148 -2.29 -13.09 3.08
CA GLU A 148 -2.30 -12.00 2.13
C GLU A 148 -1.28 -10.90 2.48
N PHE A 149 -0.58 -10.42 1.45
CA PHE A 149 0.34 -9.30 1.52
C PHE A 149 -0.18 -8.19 0.60
N ILE A 150 -0.55 -7.05 1.19
CA ILE A 150 -1.15 -5.93 0.46
C ILE A 150 -0.23 -4.72 0.58
N ALA A 151 0.20 -4.21 -0.56
CA ALA A 151 1.19 -3.16 -0.67
C ALA A 151 0.84 -2.12 -1.73
N HIS A 152 1.46 -0.96 -1.66
CA HIS A 152 1.40 0.06 -2.68
C HIS A 152 2.76 0.76 -2.89
N ASN A 153 2.90 1.53 -3.95
CA ASN A 153 4.16 2.05 -4.45
C ASN A 153 4.81 3.19 -3.64
N ALA A 154 4.34 3.46 -2.42
CA ALA A 154 4.97 4.43 -1.53
C ALA A 154 5.38 3.78 -0.21
N PRO A 155 6.55 4.10 0.35
CA PRO A 155 7.07 3.44 1.55
C PRO A 155 6.42 3.93 2.85
N ALA A 156 5.70 5.05 2.82
CA ALA A 156 4.94 5.61 3.94
C ALA A 156 3.56 6.04 3.46
N PHE A 157 2.61 6.13 4.38
CA PHE A 157 1.26 6.56 4.06
C PHE A 157 1.07 8.05 4.36
N PHE A 158 0.03 8.67 3.81
CA PHE A 158 -0.17 10.13 3.86
C PHE A 158 -1.08 10.61 5.01
N VAL A 159 -1.56 9.73 5.86
CA VAL A 159 -2.29 10.06 7.11
C VAL A 159 -1.67 9.35 8.29
N ALA A 160 -1.59 10.03 9.44
CA ALA A 160 -0.91 9.49 10.62
C ALA A 160 -1.78 8.54 11.44
N SER A 161 -3.12 8.72 11.42
CA SER A 161 -4.05 8.00 12.27
C SER A 161 -5.38 7.71 11.58
N VAL A 162 -6.24 6.93 12.22
CA VAL A 162 -7.63 6.67 11.77
C VAL A 162 -8.46 7.95 11.78
N ASP A 163 -8.26 8.82 12.77
CA ASP A 163 -8.93 10.11 12.84
C ASP A 163 -8.53 11.02 11.68
N ASP A 164 -7.23 11.11 11.38
CA ASP A 164 -6.74 11.84 10.21
C ASP A 164 -7.31 11.29 8.90
N PHE A 165 -7.47 9.97 8.80
CA PHE A 165 -8.09 9.36 7.63
C PHE A 165 -9.56 9.75 7.50
N ASN A 166 -10.32 9.77 8.61
CA ASN A 166 -11.70 10.27 8.62
C ASN A 166 -11.79 11.72 8.18
N GLN A 167 -10.89 12.59 8.67
CA GLN A 167 -10.82 14.00 8.28
C GLN A 167 -10.47 14.16 6.79
N PHE A 168 -9.53 13.37 6.27
CA PHE A 168 -9.19 13.35 4.84
C PHE A 168 -10.38 12.93 3.98
N LEU A 169 -11.08 11.87 4.34
CA LEU A 169 -12.29 11.41 3.64
C LEU A 169 -13.42 12.45 3.70
N ALA A 170 -13.57 13.15 4.83
CA ALA A 170 -14.56 14.22 4.99
C ALA A 170 -14.23 15.44 4.12
N SER A 171 -12.95 15.74 3.90
CA SER A 171 -12.49 16.82 3.03
C SER A 171 -12.64 16.51 1.54
N LYS A 172 -13.01 15.29 1.18
CA LYS A 172 -13.07 14.80 -0.22
C LYS A 172 -11.75 14.97 -1.00
N GLY A 173 -10.61 14.94 -0.29
CA GLY A 173 -9.29 15.14 -0.88
C GLY A 173 -8.95 16.62 -1.14
N ASP A 174 -9.71 17.59 -0.61
CA ASP A 174 -9.40 19.01 -0.72
C ASP A 174 -8.06 19.30 -0.02
N LEU A 175 -7.25 20.16 -0.64
CA LEU A 175 -5.97 20.65 -0.08
C LEU A 175 -6.15 21.32 1.28
N LYS A 176 -7.37 21.78 1.63
CA LYS A 176 -7.71 22.32 2.97
C LYS A 176 -7.43 21.31 4.09
N TYR A 177 -7.43 20.01 3.81
CA TYR A 177 -7.00 19.02 4.79
C TYR A 177 -5.54 19.21 5.20
N PHE A 178 -4.67 19.60 4.27
CA PHE A 178 -3.23 19.78 4.50
C PHE A 178 -2.88 21.18 5.02
N ALA A 179 -3.67 22.19 4.69
CA ALA A 179 -3.44 23.60 5.06
C ALA A 179 -4.61 24.11 5.92
N GLN A 180 -4.75 23.57 7.14
CA GLN A 180 -5.85 23.91 8.05
C GLN A 180 -5.65 25.31 8.66
N GLY A 181 -6.50 26.27 8.24
CA GLY A 181 -6.51 27.65 8.77
C GLY A 181 -5.26 28.45 8.42
N TYR A 182 -5.16 29.62 9.06
CA TYR A 182 -4.08 30.61 8.78
C TYR A 182 -2.77 30.35 9.52
N ASN A 183 -2.72 29.38 10.45
CA ASN A 183 -1.50 29.08 11.18
C ASN A 183 -0.67 28.04 10.43
N PRO A 184 0.45 28.43 9.77
CA PRO A 184 1.23 27.52 8.95
C PRO A 184 1.94 26.44 9.78
N PHE A 185 2.15 26.64 11.09
CA PHE A 185 2.72 25.63 11.98
C PHE A 185 1.76 24.46 12.28
N LYS A 186 0.47 24.56 11.91
CA LYS A 186 -0.52 23.49 11.98
C LYS A 186 -0.73 22.77 10.64
N TRP A 187 -0.04 23.17 9.59
CA TRP A 187 -0.16 22.54 8.28
C TRP A 187 0.46 21.13 8.29
N ARG A 188 -0.11 20.26 7.51
CA ARG A 188 0.28 18.86 7.39
C ARG A 188 1.19 18.64 6.18
N LEU A 189 2.33 19.34 6.14
CA LEU A 189 3.23 19.34 4.97
C LEU A 189 3.90 18.00 4.72
N ARG A 190 4.16 17.21 5.76
CA ARG A 190 4.70 15.87 5.61
C ARG A 190 3.68 14.95 4.97
N GLU A 191 2.44 14.96 5.45
CA GLU A 191 1.33 14.20 4.90
C GLU A 191 1.08 14.58 3.43
N LEU A 192 1.12 15.86 3.10
CA LEU A 192 1.06 16.34 1.72
C LEU A 192 2.22 15.79 0.88
N TRP A 193 3.44 15.81 1.42
CA TRP A 193 4.60 15.23 0.74
C TRP A 193 4.43 13.73 0.48
N GLN A 194 3.96 12.97 1.48
CA GLN A 194 3.68 11.54 1.32
C GLN A 194 2.61 11.28 0.26
N LEU A 195 1.55 12.09 0.22
CA LEU A 195 0.52 11.98 -0.81
C LEU A 195 1.11 12.25 -2.21
N VAL A 196 1.84 13.34 -2.37
CA VAL A 196 2.43 13.73 -3.66
C VAL A 196 3.42 12.68 -4.17
N THR A 197 4.21 12.07 -3.27
CA THR A 197 5.15 11.02 -3.64
C THR A 197 4.46 9.69 -3.95
N ALA A 198 3.34 9.38 -3.29
CA ALA A 198 2.54 8.20 -3.60
C ALA A 198 1.87 8.31 -4.99
N PHE A 199 1.39 9.50 -5.34
CA PHE A 199 0.81 9.81 -6.66
C PHE A 199 1.90 10.12 -7.68
N ALA A 200 2.78 9.15 -7.87
CA ALA A 200 3.91 9.24 -8.79
C ALA A 200 3.46 9.20 -10.27
N PRO A 201 4.31 9.67 -11.21
CA PRO A 201 4.12 9.38 -12.63
C PRO A 201 3.96 7.86 -12.86
N PRO A 202 3.23 7.46 -13.90
CA PRO A 202 3.00 6.04 -14.16
C PRO A 202 4.33 5.29 -14.40
N PRO A 203 4.49 4.08 -13.84
CA PRO A 203 5.67 3.26 -14.10
C PRO A 203 5.63 2.68 -15.52
N LYS A 204 6.79 2.28 -16.04
CA LYS A 204 6.88 1.56 -17.32
C LYS A 204 6.04 0.28 -17.31
N SER A 205 6.09 -0.46 -16.22
CA SER A 205 5.31 -1.67 -15.98
C SER A 205 5.06 -1.84 -14.48
N PRO A 206 3.94 -2.44 -14.07
CA PRO A 206 3.73 -2.85 -12.69
C PRO A 206 4.80 -3.80 -12.14
N LEU A 207 5.44 -4.62 -12.98
CA LEU A 207 6.51 -5.54 -12.58
C LEU A 207 7.81 -4.83 -12.16
N TRP A 208 8.02 -3.59 -12.62
CA TRP A 208 9.21 -2.77 -12.31
C TRP A 208 8.99 -1.80 -11.15
N THR A 209 7.83 -1.87 -10.50
CA THR A 209 7.45 -1.00 -9.39
C THR A 209 7.84 -1.65 -8.06
N GLN A 210 8.36 -0.84 -7.13
CA GLN A 210 8.51 -1.25 -5.73
C GLN A 210 7.19 -1.04 -4.99
N TYR A 211 6.75 -2.04 -4.23
CA TYR A 211 5.52 -2.01 -3.44
C TYR A 211 5.81 -2.22 -1.96
N PHE A 212 5.28 -1.39 -1.10
CA PHE A 212 5.54 -1.34 0.34
C PHE A 212 4.27 -1.56 1.14
N SER A 213 4.37 -2.22 2.28
CA SER A 213 3.23 -2.46 3.18
C SER A 213 2.64 -1.20 3.83
N ASN A 214 3.41 -0.13 3.93
CA ASN A 214 3.21 1.13 4.67
C ASN A 214 2.98 0.94 6.17
N THR A 215 2.10 0.03 6.55
CA THR A 215 1.73 -0.34 7.91
C THR A 215 2.60 -1.49 8.41
N ALA A 216 2.69 -1.65 9.72
CA ALA A 216 3.49 -2.72 10.33
C ALA A 216 2.67 -4.01 10.55
N TYR A 217 3.40 -5.11 10.64
CA TYR A 217 2.88 -6.46 10.85
C TYR A 217 3.75 -7.20 11.86
N LYS A 218 3.22 -8.27 12.43
CA LYS A 218 4.05 -9.25 13.16
C LYS A 218 4.79 -10.14 12.17
N LEU A 219 5.96 -10.63 12.62
CA LEU A 219 6.63 -11.81 12.10
C LEU A 219 7.14 -12.59 13.30
N GLY A 220 6.29 -13.46 13.83
CA GLY A 220 6.51 -14.09 15.12
C GLY A 220 6.64 -13.03 16.24
N PRO A 221 7.78 -12.97 16.98
CA PRO A 221 8.00 -11.97 18.01
C PRO A 221 8.34 -10.58 17.46
N HIS A 222 8.76 -10.47 16.20
CA HIS A 222 9.22 -9.23 15.60
C HIS A 222 8.07 -8.39 15.04
N ASN A 223 8.25 -7.07 15.02
CA ASN A 223 7.44 -6.16 14.22
C ASN A 223 8.20 -5.89 12.93
N ILE A 224 7.51 -5.93 11.80
CA ILE A 224 8.10 -5.76 10.48
C ILE A 224 7.27 -4.81 9.61
N LYS A 225 7.90 -4.25 8.57
CA LYS A 225 7.28 -3.85 7.31
C LYS A 225 7.79 -4.77 6.21
N PHE A 226 7.07 -4.87 5.10
CA PHE A 226 7.52 -5.66 3.95
C PHE A 226 7.50 -4.84 2.66
N MET A 227 8.28 -5.29 1.69
CA MET A 227 8.39 -4.71 0.37
C MET A 227 8.44 -5.83 -0.68
N MET A 228 7.90 -5.54 -1.86
CA MET A 228 8.02 -6.39 -3.04
C MET A 228 8.66 -5.58 -4.18
N GLN A 229 9.61 -6.19 -4.88
CA GLN A 229 10.31 -5.55 -6.01
C GLN A 229 10.75 -6.58 -7.04
N SER A 230 11.06 -6.14 -8.26
CA SER A 230 11.65 -7.01 -9.28
C SER A 230 12.98 -7.60 -8.84
N CYS A 231 13.27 -8.85 -9.26
CA CYS A 231 14.58 -9.50 -9.04
C CYS A 231 15.70 -8.83 -9.83
N GLU A 232 15.39 -8.32 -11.01
CA GLU A 232 16.42 -7.91 -11.98
C GLU A 232 16.83 -6.44 -11.86
N SER A 233 15.88 -5.56 -11.57
CA SER A 233 16.15 -4.12 -11.42
C SER A 233 15.07 -3.46 -10.60
N PRO A 234 15.32 -3.17 -9.34
CA PRO A 234 14.33 -2.58 -8.43
C PRO A 234 14.13 -1.08 -8.67
N LYS A 235 14.21 -0.59 -9.91
CA LYS A 235 14.07 0.83 -10.22
C LYS A 235 12.66 1.14 -10.72
N ASN A 236 12.02 2.12 -10.11
CA ASN A 236 10.78 2.71 -10.60
C ASN A 236 11.06 3.47 -11.91
N ILE A 237 11.01 2.77 -13.02
CA ILE A 237 11.22 3.35 -14.36
C ILE A 237 9.89 3.98 -14.78
N VAL A 238 9.92 5.29 -15.06
CA VAL A 238 8.76 6.03 -15.54
C VAL A 238 8.43 5.61 -16.97
N ALA A 239 7.15 5.48 -17.29
CA ALA A 239 6.67 5.16 -18.63
C ALA A 239 7.01 6.25 -19.63
N ALA A 240 7.28 5.86 -20.86
CA ALA A 240 7.26 6.78 -21.99
C ALA A 240 5.83 7.33 -22.18
N LYS A 241 5.68 8.49 -22.82
CA LYS A 241 4.37 9.02 -23.18
C LYS A 241 3.66 8.04 -24.12
N THR A 242 2.39 7.77 -23.84
CA THR A 242 1.51 6.89 -24.64
C THR A 242 0.13 7.51 -24.71
N ASP A 243 -0.64 7.17 -25.75
CA ASP A 243 -2.03 7.57 -25.91
C ASP A 243 -3.00 6.50 -25.38
N ASP A 244 -2.49 5.33 -24.99
CA ASP A 244 -3.29 4.23 -24.46
C ASP A 244 -3.63 4.43 -22.97
N PRO A 245 -4.92 4.60 -22.60
CA PRO A 245 -5.33 4.75 -21.19
C PRO A 245 -5.24 3.43 -20.39
N ASP A 246 -5.04 2.28 -21.03
CA ASP A 246 -4.94 0.96 -20.43
C ASP A 246 -3.53 0.35 -20.57
N PHE A 247 -2.53 1.18 -20.87
CA PHE A 247 -1.19 0.71 -21.24
C PHE A 247 -0.53 -0.16 -20.16
N LEU A 248 -0.80 0.02 -18.87
CA LEU A 248 -0.22 -0.83 -17.82
C LEU A 248 -0.77 -2.26 -17.88
N LYS A 249 -2.06 -2.41 -18.19
CA LYS A 249 -2.66 -3.72 -18.44
C LYS A 249 -2.07 -4.35 -19.70
N ASN A 250 -2.01 -3.59 -20.80
CA ASN A 250 -1.51 -4.08 -22.08
C ASN A 250 -0.04 -4.46 -22.02
N THR A 251 0.81 -3.67 -21.32
CA THR A 251 2.21 -4.02 -21.05
C THR A 251 2.33 -5.35 -20.29
N LEU A 252 1.50 -5.57 -19.25
CA LEU A 252 1.52 -6.84 -18.51
C LEU A 252 1.08 -8.03 -19.38
N ILE A 253 0.10 -7.85 -20.29
CA ILE A 253 -0.32 -8.89 -21.23
C ILE A 253 0.87 -9.29 -22.12
N GLU A 254 1.58 -8.32 -22.69
CA GLU A 254 2.74 -8.57 -23.56
C GLU A 254 3.89 -9.23 -22.77
N GLU A 255 4.26 -8.69 -21.60
CA GLU A 255 5.37 -9.21 -20.79
C GLU A 255 5.11 -10.65 -20.33
N LEU A 256 3.90 -10.95 -19.81
CA LEU A 256 3.58 -12.28 -19.30
C LEU A 256 3.18 -13.29 -20.39
N ALA A 257 2.83 -12.85 -21.58
CA ALA A 257 2.72 -13.73 -22.74
C ALA A 257 4.10 -14.16 -23.26
N ALA A 258 5.12 -13.31 -23.10
CA ALA A 258 6.48 -13.59 -23.56
C ALA A 258 7.25 -14.50 -22.58
N SER A 259 7.24 -14.21 -21.29
CA SER A 259 8.03 -14.92 -20.28
C SER A 259 7.37 -14.88 -18.89
N GLU A 260 7.88 -15.70 -17.98
CA GLU A 260 7.64 -15.52 -16.55
C GLU A 260 8.36 -14.26 -16.02
N ALA A 261 7.89 -13.73 -14.88
CA ALA A 261 8.50 -12.60 -14.22
C ALA A 261 8.90 -12.96 -12.78
N CYS A 262 9.99 -12.37 -12.31
CA CYS A 262 10.51 -12.57 -10.97
C CYS A 262 10.38 -11.31 -10.13
N MET A 263 9.82 -11.48 -8.91
CA MET A 263 9.87 -10.48 -7.85
C MET A 263 10.41 -11.08 -6.55
N GLN A 264 10.89 -10.25 -5.66
CA GLN A 264 11.32 -10.63 -4.31
C GLN A 264 10.37 -10.05 -3.29
N LEU A 265 10.07 -10.83 -2.24
CA LEU A 265 9.46 -10.34 -1.01
C LEU A 265 10.56 -10.15 0.03
N LEU A 266 10.63 -8.95 0.60
CA LEU A 266 11.61 -8.57 1.60
C LEU A 266 10.91 -8.06 2.86
N VAL A 267 11.54 -8.22 4.01
CA VAL A 267 11.05 -7.71 5.29
C VAL A 267 12.08 -6.78 5.94
N GLN A 268 11.58 -5.73 6.58
CA GLN A 268 12.35 -4.77 7.36
C GLN A 268 11.93 -4.93 8.83
N LYS A 269 12.85 -5.32 9.71
CA LYS A 269 12.57 -5.47 11.14
C LYS A 269 12.56 -4.10 11.84
N GLN A 270 11.64 -3.92 12.77
CA GLN A 270 11.68 -2.76 13.66
C GLN A 270 12.91 -2.83 14.57
N ASP A 271 13.67 -1.75 14.65
CA ASP A 271 14.65 -1.52 15.70
C ASP A 271 14.04 -0.59 16.77
N ALA A 272 13.89 -1.11 17.99
CA ALA A 272 13.30 -0.37 19.11
C ALA A 272 14.10 0.87 19.54
N ASN A 273 15.39 0.94 19.18
CA ASN A 273 16.27 2.07 19.47
C ASN A 273 16.20 3.17 18.40
N LYS A 274 15.41 2.95 17.36
CA LYS A 274 15.28 3.85 16.21
C LYS A 274 13.87 4.44 16.11
N LYS A 275 13.74 5.51 15.31
CA LYS A 275 12.46 6.15 15.06
C LYS A 275 11.63 5.34 14.06
N MET A 276 11.09 4.21 14.51
CA MET A 276 10.30 3.26 13.74
C MET A 276 8.92 3.01 14.38
N PRO A 277 8.01 4.01 14.39
CA PRO A 277 6.71 3.87 15.05
C PRO A 277 5.81 2.87 14.31
N ILE A 278 4.89 2.25 15.09
CA ILE A 278 3.83 1.39 14.57
C ILE A 278 2.59 2.23 14.21
N GLU A 279 2.21 3.16 15.08
CA GLU A 279 0.95 3.89 14.95
C GLU A 279 1.03 5.05 13.93
N ASP A 280 2.15 5.79 13.86
CA ASP A 280 2.32 6.85 12.87
C ASP A 280 2.94 6.32 11.58
N VAL A 281 2.10 5.95 10.63
CA VAL A 281 2.51 5.36 9.34
C VAL A 281 3.02 6.38 8.32
N THR A 282 3.01 7.67 8.64
CA THR A 282 3.64 8.70 7.81
C THR A 282 5.15 8.74 8.00
N ILE A 283 5.66 8.07 9.06
CA ILE A 283 7.08 7.98 9.34
C ILE A 283 7.69 6.79 8.59
N LEU A 284 8.63 7.11 7.73
CA LEU A 284 9.43 6.13 7.01
C LEU A 284 10.37 5.41 7.98
N TRP A 285 10.37 4.09 7.97
CA TRP A 285 11.44 3.29 8.56
C TRP A 285 12.63 3.31 7.60
N LYS A 286 13.73 3.94 8.00
CA LYS A 286 14.88 4.15 7.12
C LYS A 286 15.67 2.85 6.96
N GLU A 287 16.07 2.53 5.74
CA GLU A 287 16.92 1.36 5.46
C GLU A 287 18.29 1.47 6.11
N SER A 288 18.81 2.69 6.34
CA SER A 288 20.03 2.93 7.12
C SER A 288 19.92 2.52 8.58
N ASP A 289 18.71 2.48 9.13
CA ASP A 289 18.44 2.08 10.52
C ASP A 289 18.13 0.58 10.62
N SER A 290 17.45 0.00 9.63
CA SER A 290 17.20 -1.43 9.47
C SER A 290 17.01 -1.77 7.99
N PRO A 291 17.86 -2.63 7.40
CA PRO A 291 17.76 -2.97 5.99
C PRO A 291 16.58 -3.90 5.70
N PHE A 292 16.13 -3.92 4.44
CA PHE A 292 15.24 -4.94 3.93
C PHE A 292 15.99 -6.24 3.66
N LEU A 293 15.50 -7.34 4.22
CA LEU A 293 16.07 -8.68 4.09
C LEU A 293 15.18 -9.56 3.22
N PRO A 294 15.69 -10.25 2.19
CA PRO A 294 14.90 -11.10 1.31
C PRO A 294 14.44 -12.36 2.05
N VAL A 295 13.13 -12.67 1.96
CA VAL A 295 12.53 -13.84 2.62
C VAL A 295 11.94 -14.82 1.64
N ALA A 296 11.51 -14.36 0.45
CA ALA A 296 10.94 -15.24 -0.56
C ALA A 296 11.09 -14.66 -1.97
N LYS A 297 11.14 -15.56 -2.96
CA LYS A 297 11.02 -15.29 -4.38
C LYS A 297 9.58 -15.46 -4.81
N ILE A 298 9.09 -14.57 -5.66
CA ILE A 298 7.77 -14.63 -6.29
C ILE A 298 8.00 -14.87 -7.77
N THR A 299 7.51 -15.99 -8.30
CA THR A 299 7.55 -16.31 -9.74
C THR A 299 6.15 -16.13 -10.30
N ILE A 300 5.96 -15.07 -11.10
CA ILE A 300 4.72 -14.83 -11.83
C ILE A 300 4.79 -15.59 -13.13
N LEU A 301 3.87 -16.52 -13.33
CA LEU A 301 3.92 -17.46 -14.46
C LEU A 301 3.74 -16.76 -15.80
N LYS A 302 4.39 -17.30 -16.84
CA LYS A 302 4.02 -17.02 -18.23
C LYS A 302 2.56 -17.46 -18.45
N GLN A 303 1.69 -16.52 -18.82
CA GLN A 303 0.24 -16.79 -18.92
C GLN A 303 -0.48 -15.74 -19.74
N GLN A 304 -1.67 -16.12 -20.26
CA GLN A 304 -2.71 -15.19 -20.69
C GLN A 304 -3.71 -15.03 -19.55
N PHE A 305 -4.08 -13.80 -19.20
CA PHE A 305 -4.92 -13.51 -18.02
C PHE A 305 -6.07 -12.54 -18.31
N ASP A 306 -6.29 -12.20 -19.54
CA ASP A 306 -7.25 -11.17 -19.98
C ASP A 306 -8.60 -11.74 -20.46
N SER A 307 -8.85 -13.06 -20.25
CA SER A 307 -10.15 -13.64 -20.57
C SER A 307 -11.26 -13.01 -19.70
N PRO A 308 -12.49 -12.89 -20.23
CA PRO A 308 -13.64 -12.37 -19.46
C PRO A 308 -13.88 -13.13 -18.16
N GLU A 309 -13.70 -14.45 -18.15
CA GLU A 309 -13.89 -15.33 -17.00
C GLU A 309 -12.87 -15.02 -15.90
N GLN A 310 -11.58 -14.86 -16.27
CA GLN A 310 -10.53 -14.52 -15.31
C GLN A 310 -10.68 -13.09 -14.79
N GLN A 311 -11.11 -12.16 -15.61
CA GLN A 311 -11.43 -10.79 -15.18
C GLN A 311 -12.60 -10.80 -14.18
N GLN A 312 -13.67 -11.53 -14.45
CA GLN A 312 -14.80 -11.68 -13.53
C GLN A 312 -14.38 -12.37 -12.23
N PHE A 313 -13.59 -13.44 -12.32
CA PHE A 313 -13.01 -14.10 -11.15
C PHE A 313 -12.22 -13.09 -10.29
N CYS A 314 -11.32 -12.32 -10.90
CA CYS A 314 -10.54 -11.29 -10.24
C CYS A 314 -11.39 -10.22 -9.55
N GLU A 315 -12.45 -9.76 -10.23
CA GLU A 315 -13.37 -8.79 -9.63
C GLU A 315 -14.14 -9.38 -8.45
N ASN A 316 -14.44 -10.68 -8.47
CA ASN A 316 -15.09 -11.37 -7.36
C ASN A 316 -14.13 -11.76 -6.22
N LEU A 317 -12.81 -11.75 -6.43
CA LEU A 317 -11.86 -11.93 -5.32
C LEU A 317 -11.98 -10.81 -4.30
N SER A 318 -11.91 -11.18 -3.03
CA SER A 318 -11.75 -10.26 -1.91
C SER A 318 -10.37 -10.39 -1.31
N PHE A 319 -9.78 -9.26 -0.93
CA PHE A 319 -8.49 -9.19 -0.25
C PHE A 319 -8.66 -8.51 1.10
N SER A 320 -7.88 -8.92 2.09
CA SER A 320 -7.82 -8.27 3.39
C SER A 320 -6.44 -8.49 4.03
N PRO A 321 -5.79 -7.48 4.60
CA PRO A 321 -4.55 -7.70 5.34
C PRO A 321 -4.75 -8.61 6.58
N TRP A 322 -6.00 -8.83 7.00
CA TRP A 322 -6.36 -9.70 8.12
C TRP A 322 -6.60 -11.16 7.73
N ASN A 323 -6.59 -11.49 6.44
CA ASN A 323 -6.42 -12.86 5.96
C ASN A 323 -4.94 -13.21 6.14
N ALA A 324 -4.53 -13.41 7.38
CA ALA A 324 -3.15 -13.57 7.80
C ALA A 324 -3.03 -14.59 8.92
N LEU A 325 -1.99 -15.43 8.89
CA LEU A 325 -1.63 -16.28 10.01
C LEU A 325 -1.36 -15.43 11.27
N LYS A 326 -1.54 -16.00 12.45
CA LYS A 326 -1.26 -15.32 13.73
C LYS A 326 0.15 -14.76 13.78
N ALA A 327 1.12 -15.47 13.20
CA ALA A 327 2.51 -15.02 13.11
C ALA A 327 2.71 -13.77 12.23
N HIS A 328 1.78 -13.48 11.32
CA HIS A 328 1.79 -12.32 10.43
C HIS A 328 0.70 -11.29 10.77
N ARG A 329 0.19 -11.27 11.99
CA ARG A 329 -0.90 -10.38 12.41
C ARG A 329 -0.62 -8.92 12.04
N PRO A 330 -1.54 -8.22 11.37
CA PRO A 330 -1.45 -6.79 11.17
C PRO A 330 -1.47 -6.04 12.50
N ILE A 331 -0.66 -4.98 12.65
CA ILE A 331 -0.56 -4.18 13.88
C ILE A 331 -0.70 -2.68 13.58
N GLY A 332 -1.13 -1.91 14.58
CA GLY A 332 -1.37 -0.48 14.51
C GLY A 332 -2.81 -0.12 14.12
N ALA A 333 -3.22 1.10 14.51
CA ALA A 333 -4.60 1.59 14.38
C ALA A 333 -5.13 1.53 12.95
N LEU A 334 -4.33 1.93 11.95
CA LEU A 334 -4.74 1.87 10.54
C LEU A 334 -4.96 0.44 10.07
N ASN A 335 -4.15 -0.53 10.49
CA ASN A 335 -4.40 -1.93 10.17
C ASN A 335 -5.66 -2.47 10.85
N ARG A 336 -5.92 -2.06 12.10
CA ARG A 336 -7.18 -2.41 12.80
C ARG A 336 -8.39 -1.83 12.06
N ALA A 337 -8.31 -0.59 11.57
CA ALA A 337 -9.37 0.00 10.75
C ALA A 337 -9.51 -0.71 9.39
N ARG A 338 -8.41 -1.12 8.76
CA ARG A 338 -8.43 -1.86 7.48
C ARG A 338 -9.22 -3.18 7.58
N LYS A 339 -9.25 -3.85 8.73
CA LYS A 339 -10.10 -5.04 8.91
C LYS A 339 -11.52 -4.76 8.47
N TRP A 340 -12.13 -3.78 9.08
CA TRP A 340 -13.54 -3.44 8.89
C TRP A 340 -13.80 -2.75 7.56
N ALA A 341 -12.88 -1.88 7.12
CA ALA A 341 -13.02 -1.17 5.85
C ALA A 341 -12.98 -2.12 4.64
N TYR A 342 -12.08 -3.11 4.65
CA TYR A 342 -11.97 -4.11 3.59
C TYR A 342 -13.17 -5.05 3.57
N GLU A 343 -13.62 -5.51 4.74
CA GLU A 343 -14.80 -6.34 4.89
C GLU A 343 -16.06 -5.61 4.42
N ALA A 344 -16.27 -4.38 4.87
CA ALA A 344 -17.41 -3.55 4.45
C ALA A 344 -17.42 -3.33 2.94
N SER A 345 -16.27 -2.96 2.36
CA SER A 345 -16.14 -2.75 0.90
C SER A 345 -16.47 -4.02 0.11
N ALA A 346 -15.96 -5.18 0.54
CA ALA A 346 -16.22 -6.45 -0.13
C ALA A 346 -17.70 -6.87 -0.03
N ASN A 347 -18.25 -6.89 1.18
CA ASN A 347 -19.63 -7.32 1.45
C ASN A 347 -20.64 -6.40 0.74
N TYR A 348 -20.42 -5.09 0.81
CA TYR A 348 -21.30 -4.11 0.20
C TYR A 348 -21.28 -4.24 -1.34
N ARG A 349 -20.10 -4.35 -1.92
CA ARG A 349 -19.90 -4.54 -3.37
C ARG A 349 -20.55 -5.84 -3.87
N HIS A 350 -20.30 -6.97 -3.20
CA HIS A 350 -20.91 -8.26 -3.58
C HIS A 350 -22.45 -8.23 -3.50
N ARG A 351 -22.99 -7.60 -2.45
CA ARG A 351 -24.44 -7.43 -2.32
C ARG A 351 -25.03 -6.59 -3.46
N LEU A 352 -24.41 -5.47 -3.82
CA LEU A 352 -24.89 -4.59 -4.88
C LEU A 352 -24.80 -5.23 -6.25
N ASN A 353 -23.75 -5.99 -6.51
CA ASN A 353 -23.50 -6.67 -7.79
C ASN A 353 -24.19 -8.04 -7.88
N LYS A 354 -24.80 -8.53 -6.78
CA LYS A 354 -25.38 -9.88 -6.68
C LYS A 354 -24.36 -10.98 -7.01
N THR A 355 -23.14 -10.82 -6.53
CA THR A 355 -22.01 -11.76 -6.72
C THR A 355 -21.52 -12.32 -5.38
N GLN A 356 -20.66 -13.31 -5.42
CA GLN A 356 -20.05 -13.93 -4.24
C GLN A 356 -18.53 -14.05 -4.45
N VAL A 357 -17.80 -14.17 -3.34
CA VAL A 357 -16.39 -14.56 -3.39
C VAL A 357 -16.28 -15.95 -4.02
N PRO A 358 -15.35 -16.21 -4.94
CA PRO A 358 -15.15 -17.53 -5.52
C PRO A 358 -14.96 -18.60 -4.46
N GLN A 359 -15.65 -19.74 -4.59
CA GLN A 359 -15.58 -20.84 -3.63
C GLN A 359 -14.26 -21.61 -3.73
N SER A 360 -13.72 -21.76 -4.97
CA SER A 360 -12.38 -22.32 -5.18
C SER A 360 -11.45 -21.23 -5.67
N LEU A 361 -10.23 -21.23 -5.13
CA LEU A 361 -9.13 -20.37 -5.52
C LEU A 361 -8.04 -21.15 -6.26
N ASP A 362 -8.20 -22.48 -6.38
CA ASP A 362 -7.24 -23.36 -7.05
C ASP A 362 -7.20 -23.12 -8.55
N TRP A 363 -6.04 -23.40 -9.17
CA TRP A 363 -5.79 -23.20 -10.61
C TRP A 363 -4.75 -24.18 -11.16
#